data_fd1b01805d01f92f437ba7579340aa5e
#
_entry.id   fd1b01805d01f92f437ba7579340aa5e
#
_cell.length_a   1.000
_cell.length_b   1.000
_cell.length_c   1.000
_cell.angle_alpha   90.00
_cell.angle_beta   90.00
_cell.angle_gamma   90.00
#
_symmetry.space_group_name_H-M   'P 1'
#
loop_
_entity.id
_entity.type
_entity.pdbx_description
1 polymer ?
#
loop_
_entity_poly.entity_id
_entity_poly.type
_entity_poly.pdbx_seq_one_letter_code
_entity_poly.pdbx_strand_id
1 'polypeptide(L)'
;MMDTHPTQAASNQREPAPVSLIQARGLTKRFGDMTAVDAIDFDVAPGESFGFLGPNGAGKTSTMRMIGCVSPISGGTLRILGMDPAVDGPQIRARLGVVPQQDTLDAELTVRENLLIYGRYFGLSRNECARRADDLLDFAQLTERASDKVEHLSGGMKRRLTIARSLINEPEVMLLDEPTTGLDPQARHLLWDRLYRLKQRGTTLVLTTHYMDEAEQLCDRLVVMDKAKIVAEGSPRELIAQYATREVTELRFAPGVHDTLDGKLHGLAERIEHLPDRVLLYADDGEAVVAAAHARGLQPETVLVRRSSLEDVFLRLTGRSLAD
;
A
#
# COMPACT_ATOMS: atom_id res chain seq x y z
N MET A 1 38.86 57.66 -5.79
CA MET A 1 39.04 56.35 -5.18
C MET A 1 37.66 55.70 -5.10
N MET A 2 37.37 54.83 -6.05
CA MET A 2 36.08 54.08 -6.13
C MET A 2 36.38 52.66 -5.69
N ASP A 3 35.82 52.26 -4.57
CA ASP A 3 35.88 50.89 -4.08
C ASP A 3 34.77 50.07 -4.76
N THR A 4 35.20 49.10 -5.56
CA THR A 4 34.31 48.10 -6.16
C THR A 4 34.32 46.83 -5.29
N HIS A 5 33.22 46.56 -4.60
CA HIS A 5 32.96 45.27 -3.94
C HIS A 5 32.59 44.22 -4.97
N PRO A 6 33.20 43.04 -4.98
CA PRO A 6 32.73 41.91 -5.77
C PRO A 6 31.57 41.21 -5.10
N THR A 7 30.46 41.10 -5.82
CA THR A 7 29.28 40.32 -5.49
C THR A 7 29.64 38.82 -5.48
N GLN A 8 29.60 38.19 -4.31
CA GLN A 8 29.68 36.73 -4.16
C GLN A 8 28.41 36.10 -4.71
N ALA A 9 28.54 35.37 -5.84
CA ALA A 9 27.50 34.47 -6.32
C ALA A 9 27.37 33.30 -5.37
N ALA A 10 26.21 33.19 -4.67
CA ALA A 10 25.85 32.06 -3.87
C ALA A 10 25.68 30.83 -4.78
N SER A 11 26.60 29.88 -4.67
CA SER A 11 26.47 28.57 -5.30
C SER A 11 25.36 27.80 -4.58
N ASN A 12 24.26 27.66 -5.25
CA ASN A 12 23.11 26.82 -4.84
C ASN A 12 23.55 25.35 -4.92
N GLN A 13 24.18 24.85 -3.87
CA GLN A 13 24.44 23.41 -3.72
C GLN A 13 23.09 22.73 -3.53
N ARG A 14 22.52 22.14 -4.58
CA ARG A 14 21.46 21.17 -4.48
C ARG A 14 21.99 20.03 -3.62
N GLU A 15 21.35 19.78 -2.48
CA GLU A 15 21.58 18.56 -1.72
C GLU A 15 21.47 17.37 -2.66
N PRO A 16 22.38 16.37 -2.57
CA PRO A 16 22.28 15.16 -3.37
C PRO A 16 20.93 14.52 -3.07
N ALA A 17 20.14 14.24 -4.11
CA ALA A 17 18.87 13.56 -3.97
C ALA A 17 19.08 12.27 -3.14
N PRO A 18 18.20 11.95 -2.19
CA PRO A 18 18.33 10.75 -1.37
C PRO A 18 18.49 9.54 -2.28
N VAL A 19 19.46 8.69 -1.97
CA VAL A 19 19.76 7.49 -2.77
C VAL A 19 18.57 6.55 -2.64
N SER A 20 17.70 6.49 -3.65
CA SER A 20 16.53 5.61 -3.64
C SER A 20 16.96 4.14 -3.66
N LEU A 21 16.32 3.30 -2.84
CA LEU A 21 16.57 1.86 -2.83
C LEU A 21 15.95 1.14 -4.03
N ILE A 22 14.84 1.67 -4.55
CA ILE A 22 14.19 1.17 -5.76
C ILE A 22 13.96 2.36 -6.67
N GLN A 23 14.34 2.21 -7.95
CA GLN A 23 14.13 3.21 -8.99
C GLN A 23 13.57 2.55 -10.23
N ALA A 24 12.43 3.02 -10.70
CA ALA A 24 11.80 2.58 -11.94
C ALA A 24 11.60 3.77 -12.87
N ARG A 25 11.94 3.60 -14.17
CA ARG A 25 11.74 4.60 -15.20
C ARG A 25 11.19 3.94 -16.45
N GLY A 26 10.01 4.35 -16.89
CA GLY A 26 9.29 3.78 -18.01
C GLY A 26 9.04 2.27 -17.84
N LEU A 27 8.94 1.80 -16.59
CA LEU A 27 8.85 0.38 -16.28
C LEU A 27 7.62 -0.24 -16.95
N THR A 28 7.86 -1.24 -17.79
CA THR A 28 6.82 -1.87 -18.60
C THR A 28 6.84 -3.38 -18.45
N LYS A 29 5.65 -3.98 -18.32
CA LYS A 29 5.44 -5.43 -18.35
C LYS A 29 4.38 -5.82 -19.35
N ARG A 30 4.73 -6.72 -20.26
CA ARG A 30 3.80 -7.31 -21.23
C ARG A 30 3.76 -8.83 -21.10
N PHE A 31 2.58 -9.40 -21.33
CA PHE A 31 2.34 -10.83 -21.45
C PHE A 31 1.60 -11.05 -22.78
N GLY A 32 2.34 -11.43 -23.83
CA GLY A 32 1.80 -11.42 -25.19
C GLY A 32 1.32 -10.01 -25.56
N ASP A 33 0.08 -9.90 -25.97
CA ASP A 33 -0.55 -8.61 -26.36
C ASP A 33 -1.05 -7.79 -25.18
N MET A 34 -1.14 -8.39 -23.99
CA MET A 34 -1.62 -7.70 -22.79
C MET A 34 -0.49 -6.89 -22.12
N THR A 35 -0.69 -5.58 -21.95
CA THR A 35 0.18 -4.72 -21.15
C THR A 35 -0.32 -4.68 -19.71
N ALA A 36 0.41 -5.33 -18.82
CA ALA A 36 0.07 -5.41 -17.39
C ALA A 36 0.64 -4.24 -16.57
N VAL A 37 1.73 -3.60 -17.05
CA VAL A 37 2.32 -2.38 -16.51
C VAL A 37 2.80 -1.55 -17.70
N ASP A 38 2.39 -0.29 -17.77
CA ASP A 38 2.59 0.58 -18.92
C ASP A 38 3.40 1.84 -18.55
N ALA A 39 4.71 1.75 -18.78
CA ALA A 39 5.67 2.85 -18.67
C ALA A 39 5.55 3.66 -17.36
N ILE A 40 5.54 2.98 -16.20
CA ILE A 40 5.43 3.65 -14.90
C ILE A 40 6.79 4.11 -14.37
N ASP A 41 6.78 5.26 -13.69
CA ASP A 41 7.93 5.84 -13.00
C ASP A 41 7.64 5.93 -11.50
N PHE A 42 8.57 5.49 -10.67
CA PHE A 42 8.51 5.68 -9.21
C PHE A 42 9.88 5.47 -8.58
N ASP A 43 10.02 5.99 -7.34
CA ASP A 43 11.20 5.81 -6.50
C ASP A 43 10.77 5.41 -5.10
N VAL A 44 11.56 4.58 -4.41
CA VAL A 44 11.36 4.25 -3.00
C VAL A 44 12.60 4.61 -2.21
N ALA A 45 12.44 5.45 -1.18
CA ALA A 45 13.53 5.88 -0.31
C ALA A 45 13.87 4.84 0.78
N PRO A 46 15.08 4.86 1.36
CA PRO A 46 15.41 4.04 2.52
C PRO A 46 14.49 4.33 3.72
N GLY A 47 13.99 3.27 4.38
CA GLY A 47 13.11 3.37 5.55
C GLY A 47 11.69 3.84 5.24
N GLU A 48 11.37 4.08 3.97
CA GLU A 48 10.03 4.47 3.52
C GLU A 48 9.07 3.27 3.52
N SER A 49 7.80 3.53 3.84
CA SER A 49 6.71 2.62 3.54
C SER A 49 5.97 3.12 2.30
N PHE A 50 6.18 2.44 1.18
CA PHE A 50 5.65 2.81 -0.13
C PHE A 50 4.54 1.87 -0.58
N GLY A 51 3.40 2.43 -1.01
CA GLY A 51 2.21 1.68 -1.40
C GLY A 51 1.90 1.69 -2.90
N PHE A 52 1.45 0.56 -3.43
CA PHE A 52 0.74 0.47 -4.71
C PHE A 52 -0.73 0.22 -4.43
N LEU A 53 -1.56 1.26 -4.56
CA LEU A 53 -3.00 1.20 -4.33
C LEU A 53 -3.74 1.07 -5.66
N GLY A 54 -4.75 0.22 -5.74
CA GLY A 54 -5.57 0.12 -6.96
C GLY A 54 -6.40 -1.15 -7.02
N PRO A 55 -7.31 -1.26 -7.99
CA PRO A 55 -8.19 -2.43 -8.14
C PRO A 55 -7.41 -3.67 -8.60
N ASN A 56 -8.11 -4.80 -8.60
CA ASN A 56 -7.58 -6.02 -9.18
C ASN A 56 -7.31 -5.82 -10.68
N GLY A 57 -6.17 -6.34 -11.16
CA GLY A 57 -5.75 -6.17 -12.56
C GLY A 57 -5.07 -4.83 -12.88
N ALA A 58 -4.91 -3.90 -11.92
CA ALA A 58 -4.23 -2.62 -12.15
C ALA A 58 -2.71 -2.73 -12.42
N GLY A 59 -2.10 -3.90 -12.21
CA GLY A 59 -0.66 -4.12 -12.44
C GLY A 59 0.18 -4.24 -11.18
N LYS A 60 -0.39 -4.08 -9.98
CA LYS A 60 0.30 -4.09 -8.68
C LYS A 60 1.19 -5.33 -8.48
N THR A 61 0.60 -6.53 -8.52
CA THR A 61 1.34 -7.80 -8.36
C THR A 61 2.40 -8.01 -9.44
N SER A 62 2.15 -7.56 -10.68
CA SER A 62 3.15 -7.63 -11.75
C SER A 62 4.35 -6.73 -11.43
N THR A 63 4.12 -5.53 -10.91
CA THR A 63 5.18 -4.63 -10.44
C THR A 63 5.96 -5.26 -9.29
N MET A 64 5.28 -5.82 -8.28
CA MET A 64 5.94 -6.53 -7.17
C MET A 64 6.81 -7.69 -7.64
N ARG A 65 6.35 -8.47 -8.63
CA ARG A 65 7.13 -9.59 -9.19
C ARG A 65 8.38 -9.11 -9.95
N MET A 66 8.33 -7.96 -10.58
CA MET A 66 9.52 -7.35 -11.20
C MET A 66 10.51 -6.89 -10.14
N ILE A 67 10.04 -6.19 -9.09
CA ILE A 67 10.88 -5.76 -7.95
C ILE A 67 11.47 -6.98 -7.23
N GLY A 68 10.69 -8.05 -7.04
CA GLY A 68 11.15 -9.31 -6.42
C GLY A 68 12.09 -10.15 -7.30
N CYS A 69 12.47 -9.67 -8.49
CA CYS A 69 13.33 -10.39 -9.45
C CYS A 69 12.80 -11.78 -9.84
N VAL A 70 11.47 -11.96 -9.87
CA VAL A 70 10.83 -13.23 -10.31
C VAL A 70 10.13 -13.10 -11.66
N SER A 71 10.05 -11.87 -12.19
CA SER A 71 9.52 -11.60 -13.53
C SER A 71 10.42 -10.59 -14.23
N PRO A 72 10.94 -10.86 -15.45
CA PRO A 72 11.73 -9.89 -16.19
C PRO A 72 10.85 -8.71 -16.62
N ILE A 73 11.47 -7.53 -16.74
CA ILE A 73 10.84 -6.35 -17.33
C ILE A 73 10.71 -6.54 -18.84
N SER A 74 9.73 -5.89 -19.47
CA SER A 74 9.57 -5.88 -20.93
C SER A 74 10.08 -4.58 -21.56
N GLY A 75 10.25 -3.52 -20.75
CA GLY A 75 10.77 -2.21 -21.19
C GLY A 75 11.05 -1.29 -20.02
N GLY A 76 11.71 -0.17 -20.29
CA GLY A 76 12.14 0.76 -19.26
C GLY A 76 13.38 0.30 -18.50
N THR A 77 13.58 0.85 -17.31
CA THR A 77 14.68 0.49 -16.40
C THR A 77 14.16 0.27 -14.99
N LEU A 78 14.79 -0.68 -14.28
CA LEU A 78 14.54 -0.96 -12.87
C LEU A 78 15.88 -1.15 -12.16
N ARG A 79 16.09 -0.43 -11.07
CA ARG A 79 17.24 -0.58 -10.17
C ARG A 79 16.74 -0.87 -8.76
N ILE A 80 17.34 -1.85 -8.12
CA ILE A 80 16.97 -2.29 -6.77
C ILE A 80 18.26 -2.38 -5.96
N LEU A 81 18.37 -1.63 -4.87
CA LEU A 81 19.59 -1.53 -4.08
C LEU A 81 20.82 -1.14 -4.92
N GLY A 82 20.59 -0.30 -5.97
CA GLY A 82 21.62 0.11 -6.94
C GLY A 82 21.94 -0.93 -8.03
N MET A 83 21.40 -2.15 -7.94
CA MET A 83 21.69 -3.31 -8.79
C MET A 83 20.66 -3.49 -9.91
N ASP A 84 21.03 -4.23 -10.95
CA ASP A 84 20.17 -4.58 -12.07
C ASP A 84 19.48 -5.95 -11.83
N PRO A 85 18.16 -6.03 -11.76
CA PRO A 85 17.47 -7.31 -11.52
C PRO A 85 17.69 -8.37 -12.60
N ALA A 86 18.06 -7.96 -13.84
CA ALA A 86 18.36 -8.90 -14.92
C ALA A 86 19.73 -9.58 -14.74
N VAL A 87 20.67 -8.94 -14.06
CA VAL A 87 22.05 -9.41 -13.87
C VAL A 87 22.26 -9.91 -12.43
N ASP A 88 21.82 -9.10 -11.46
CA ASP A 88 22.15 -9.27 -10.04
C ASP A 88 20.97 -9.88 -9.24
N GLY A 89 20.01 -10.53 -9.92
CA GLY A 89 18.80 -11.05 -9.30
C GLY A 89 19.02 -11.87 -8.02
N PRO A 90 19.96 -12.82 -7.96
CA PRO A 90 20.27 -13.57 -6.74
C PRO A 90 20.75 -12.71 -5.57
N GLN A 91 21.64 -11.73 -5.84
CA GLN A 91 22.17 -10.79 -4.83
C GLN A 91 21.07 -9.88 -4.28
N ILE A 92 20.19 -9.39 -5.16
CA ILE A 92 19.02 -8.59 -4.78
C ILE A 92 18.10 -9.44 -3.89
N ARG A 93 17.70 -10.64 -4.32
CA ARG A 93 16.80 -11.50 -3.54
C ARG A 93 17.35 -11.87 -2.16
N ALA A 94 18.67 -11.99 -2.02
CA ALA A 94 19.29 -12.25 -0.72
C ALA A 94 19.07 -11.12 0.29
N ARG A 95 18.75 -9.90 -0.16
CA ARG A 95 18.52 -8.69 0.64
C ARG A 95 17.03 -8.29 0.69
N LEU A 96 16.16 -9.09 0.07
CA LEU A 96 14.71 -8.89 0.09
C LEU A 96 14.02 -9.88 1.03
N GLY A 97 12.96 -9.43 1.68
CA GLY A 97 11.94 -10.28 2.30
C GLY A 97 10.68 -10.22 1.45
N VAL A 98 10.13 -11.36 1.06
CA VAL A 98 8.94 -11.39 0.21
C VAL A 98 7.81 -12.13 0.91
N VAL A 99 6.68 -11.43 1.05
CA VAL A 99 5.42 -11.97 1.56
C VAL A 99 4.43 -11.99 0.40
N PRO A 100 4.23 -13.12 -0.26
CA PRO A 100 3.30 -13.24 -1.38
C PRO A 100 1.84 -13.17 -0.89
N GLN A 101 0.90 -12.94 -1.81
CA GLN A 101 -0.53 -12.91 -1.51
C GLN A 101 -1.02 -14.24 -0.92
N GLN A 102 -0.58 -15.37 -1.51
CA GLN A 102 -0.90 -16.70 -1.00
C GLN A 102 0.19 -17.20 -0.03
N ASP A 103 -0.22 -17.95 0.98
CA ASP A 103 0.71 -18.58 1.88
C ASP A 103 1.54 -19.63 1.15
N THR A 104 2.85 -19.59 1.39
CA THR A 104 3.84 -20.52 0.82
C THR A 104 4.57 -21.29 1.91
N LEU A 105 3.89 -21.49 3.04
CA LEU A 105 4.39 -22.29 4.16
C LEU A 105 4.38 -23.77 3.81
N ASP A 106 5.39 -24.50 4.30
CA ASP A 106 5.40 -25.95 4.18
C ASP A 106 4.49 -26.55 5.27
N ALA A 107 3.42 -27.20 4.84
CA ALA A 107 2.41 -27.79 5.73
C ALA A 107 2.93 -29.02 6.50
N GLU A 108 3.92 -29.72 5.95
CA GLU A 108 4.54 -30.89 6.58
C GLU A 108 5.46 -30.53 7.75
N LEU A 109 5.91 -29.29 7.79
CA LEU A 109 6.83 -28.77 8.79
C LEU A 109 6.09 -28.14 9.97
N THR A 110 6.75 -28.10 11.11
CA THR A 110 6.29 -27.30 12.24
C THR A 110 6.50 -25.79 11.98
N VAL A 111 5.87 -24.97 12.80
CA VAL A 111 6.02 -23.52 12.77
C VAL A 111 7.51 -23.12 12.84
N ARG A 112 8.25 -23.71 13.79
CA ARG A 112 9.69 -23.44 13.96
C ARG A 112 10.54 -23.96 12.80
N GLU A 113 10.25 -25.14 12.30
CA GLU A 113 10.98 -25.74 11.17
C GLU A 113 10.85 -24.92 9.89
N ASN A 114 9.68 -24.31 9.61
CA ASN A 114 9.52 -23.38 8.50
C ASN A 114 10.52 -22.22 8.56
N LEU A 115 10.79 -21.67 9.74
CA LEU A 115 11.80 -20.61 9.92
C LEU A 115 13.23 -21.16 9.74
N LEU A 116 13.54 -22.29 10.37
CA LEU A 116 14.88 -22.88 10.34
C LEU A 116 15.31 -23.24 8.91
N ILE A 117 14.43 -23.93 8.16
CA ILE A 117 14.75 -24.36 6.79
C ILE A 117 14.88 -23.15 5.87
N TYR A 118 14.00 -22.14 6.01
CA TYR A 118 14.08 -20.95 5.19
C TYR A 118 15.38 -20.16 5.43
N GLY A 119 15.84 -20.07 6.70
CA GLY A 119 17.15 -19.49 7.02
C GLY A 119 18.30 -20.24 6.35
N ARG A 120 18.19 -21.57 6.22
CA ARG A 120 19.20 -22.38 5.51
C ARG A 120 19.29 -22.06 4.02
N TYR A 121 18.21 -21.69 3.36
CA TYR A 121 18.23 -21.24 1.96
C TYR A 121 19.05 -19.96 1.77
N PHE A 122 19.14 -19.10 2.80
CA PHE A 122 20.00 -17.91 2.81
C PHE A 122 21.43 -18.20 3.29
N GLY A 123 21.82 -19.47 3.50
CA GLY A 123 23.16 -19.85 3.90
C GLY A 123 23.48 -19.60 5.39
N LEU A 124 22.50 -19.27 6.21
CA LEU A 124 22.72 -19.05 7.65
C LEU A 124 23.18 -20.33 8.35
N SER A 125 24.07 -20.20 9.35
CA SER A 125 24.48 -21.31 10.19
C SER A 125 23.30 -21.88 11.00
N ARG A 126 23.41 -23.11 11.50
CA ARG A 126 22.35 -23.72 12.33
C ARG A 126 22.07 -22.92 13.58
N ASN A 127 23.13 -22.41 14.24
CA ASN A 127 22.98 -21.63 15.45
C ASN A 127 22.31 -20.27 15.18
N GLU A 128 22.66 -19.62 14.08
CA GLU A 128 22.05 -18.36 13.67
C GLU A 128 20.58 -18.55 13.28
N CYS A 129 20.27 -19.62 12.53
CA CYS A 129 18.87 -19.95 12.23
C CYS A 129 18.06 -20.17 13.52
N ALA A 130 18.62 -20.89 14.51
CA ALA A 130 17.91 -21.15 15.76
C ALA A 130 17.66 -19.85 16.54
N ARG A 131 18.65 -19.00 16.70
CA ARG A 131 18.53 -17.71 17.39
C ARG A 131 17.47 -16.83 16.70
N ARG A 132 17.59 -16.63 15.39
CA ARG A 132 16.63 -15.79 14.64
C ARG A 132 15.23 -16.39 14.63
N ALA A 133 15.10 -17.72 14.56
CA ALA A 133 13.79 -18.36 14.62
C ALA A 133 13.09 -18.09 15.95
N ASP A 134 13.80 -18.14 17.08
CA ASP A 134 13.23 -17.86 18.39
C ASP A 134 12.78 -16.39 18.51
N ASP A 135 13.61 -15.44 18.05
CA ASP A 135 13.25 -13.99 17.99
C ASP A 135 12.02 -13.73 17.10
N LEU A 136 11.93 -14.43 15.94
CA LEU A 136 10.85 -14.28 14.99
C LEU A 136 9.55 -14.97 15.45
N LEU A 137 9.64 -16.05 16.21
CA LEU A 137 8.48 -16.67 16.86
C LEU A 137 7.85 -15.73 17.89
N ASP A 138 8.68 -15.04 18.68
CA ASP A 138 8.19 -14.02 19.61
C ASP A 138 7.57 -12.84 18.84
N PHE A 139 8.27 -12.34 17.82
CA PHE A 139 7.72 -11.30 16.94
C PHE A 139 6.35 -11.69 16.36
N ALA A 140 6.17 -12.92 15.91
CA ALA A 140 4.91 -13.43 15.34
C ALA A 140 3.87 -13.80 16.41
N GLN A 141 4.22 -13.82 17.70
CA GLN A 141 3.41 -14.36 18.80
C GLN A 141 3.02 -15.84 18.54
N LEU A 142 4.00 -16.63 18.17
CA LEU A 142 3.83 -18.05 17.87
C LEU A 142 4.76 -18.94 18.70
N THR A 143 5.40 -18.42 19.73
CA THR A 143 6.36 -19.15 20.57
C THR A 143 5.74 -20.39 21.18
N GLU A 144 4.52 -20.31 21.73
CA GLU A 144 3.79 -21.45 22.30
C GLU A 144 3.34 -22.48 21.26
N ARG A 145 3.32 -22.10 19.99
CA ARG A 145 2.94 -22.92 18.84
C ARG A 145 4.12 -23.41 18.02
N ALA A 146 5.35 -23.20 18.50
CA ALA A 146 6.58 -23.48 17.75
C ALA A 146 6.68 -24.93 17.24
N SER A 147 6.16 -25.88 18.00
CA SER A 147 6.15 -27.32 17.66
C SER A 147 4.89 -27.79 16.94
N ASP A 148 3.87 -26.93 16.79
CA ASP A 148 2.65 -27.29 16.07
C ASP A 148 2.92 -27.37 14.56
N LYS A 149 2.16 -28.23 13.87
CA LYS A 149 2.15 -28.25 12.40
C LYS A 149 1.43 -27.01 11.85
N VAL A 150 1.91 -26.51 10.72
CA VAL A 150 1.33 -25.33 10.07
C VAL A 150 -0.13 -25.51 9.69
N GLU A 151 -0.56 -26.74 9.38
CA GLU A 151 -1.97 -27.04 9.07
C GLU A 151 -2.94 -26.68 10.21
N HIS A 152 -2.50 -26.77 11.47
CA HIS A 152 -3.30 -26.44 12.65
C HIS A 152 -3.41 -24.95 12.97
N LEU A 153 -2.75 -24.10 12.19
CA LEU A 153 -2.78 -22.65 12.38
C LEU A 153 -4.01 -22.01 11.70
N SER A 154 -4.57 -20.99 12.32
CA SER A 154 -5.55 -20.10 11.66
C SER A 154 -4.91 -19.33 10.51
N GLY A 155 -5.71 -18.79 9.59
CA GLY A 155 -5.21 -17.97 8.48
C GLY A 155 -4.36 -16.78 8.96
N GLY A 156 -4.81 -16.08 10.01
CA GLY A 156 -4.04 -14.97 10.60
C GLY A 156 -2.71 -15.42 11.22
N MET A 157 -2.67 -16.62 11.84
CA MET A 157 -1.42 -17.20 12.36
C MET A 157 -0.48 -17.59 11.23
N LYS A 158 -0.98 -18.21 10.14
CA LYS A 158 -0.21 -18.51 8.95
C LYS A 158 0.38 -17.26 8.32
N ARG A 159 -0.42 -16.19 8.22
CA ARG A 159 0.06 -14.91 7.68
C ARG A 159 1.19 -14.31 8.53
N ARG A 160 1.04 -14.31 9.86
CA ARG A 160 2.09 -13.86 10.78
C ARG A 160 3.37 -14.70 10.65
N LEU A 161 3.26 -16.01 10.51
CA LEU A 161 4.41 -16.89 10.27
C LEU A 161 5.07 -16.59 8.91
N THR A 162 4.30 -16.38 7.86
CA THR A 162 4.82 -16.02 6.52
C THR A 162 5.64 -14.73 6.58
N ILE A 163 5.17 -13.72 7.33
CA ILE A 163 5.92 -12.47 7.51
C ILE A 163 7.17 -12.71 8.35
N ALA A 164 7.08 -13.43 9.48
CA ALA A 164 8.23 -13.77 10.28
C ALA A 164 9.30 -14.52 9.46
N ARG A 165 8.86 -15.49 8.65
CA ARG A 165 9.75 -16.24 7.77
C ARG A 165 10.50 -15.35 6.77
N SER A 166 9.80 -14.34 6.22
CA SER A 166 10.41 -13.40 5.27
C SER A 166 11.41 -12.43 5.90
N LEU A 167 11.49 -12.38 7.22
CA LEU A 167 12.46 -11.58 7.98
C LEU A 167 13.71 -12.35 8.40
N ILE A 168 13.80 -13.67 8.14
CA ILE A 168 14.89 -14.53 8.64
C ILE A 168 16.28 -14.11 8.12
N ASN A 169 16.35 -13.50 6.94
CA ASN A 169 17.56 -12.99 6.32
C ASN A 169 17.86 -11.52 6.67
N GLU A 170 17.10 -10.90 7.57
CA GLU A 170 17.22 -9.46 7.94
C GLU A 170 17.21 -8.55 6.70
N PRO A 171 16.12 -8.55 5.93
CA PRO A 171 16.06 -7.87 4.65
C PRO A 171 16.11 -6.34 4.80
N GLU A 172 16.70 -5.67 3.83
CA GLU A 172 16.68 -4.20 3.72
C GLU A 172 15.34 -3.69 3.17
N VAL A 173 14.68 -4.51 2.35
CA VAL A 173 13.36 -4.21 1.76
C VAL A 173 12.43 -5.38 1.93
N MET A 174 11.24 -5.11 2.45
CA MET A 174 10.13 -6.06 2.54
C MET A 174 9.13 -5.78 1.42
N LEU A 175 8.83 -6.80 0.62
CA LEU A 175 7.79 -6.78 -0.39
C LEU A 175 6.55 -7.52 0.15
N LEU A 176 5.43 -6.80 0.25
CA LEU A 176 4.20 -7.28 0.88
C LEU A 176 3.05 -7.24 -0.15
N ASP A 177 2.72 -8.37 -0.75
CA ASP A 177 1.63 -8.43 -1.73
C ASP A 177 0.32 -8.74 -1.01
N GLU A 178 -0.55 -7.71 -0.92
CA GLU A 178 -1.83 -7.73 -0.22
C GLU A 178 -1.76 -8.39 1.17
N PRO A 179 -0.99 -7.81 2.12
CA PRO A 179 -0.61 -8.49 3.36
C PRO A 179 -1.77 -8.83 4.28
N THR A 180 -2.90 -8.11 4.22
CA THR A 180 -4.04 -8.29 5.13
C THR A 180 -5.25 -8.95 4.49
N THR A 181 -5.18 -9.32 3.22
CA THR A 181 -6.30 -9.97 2.53
C THR A 181 -6.69 -11.28 3.22
N GLY A 182 -7.99 -11.43 3.49
CA GLY A 182 -8.56 -12.61 4.16
C GLY A 182 -8.37 -12.65 5.68
N LEU A 183 -7.82 -11.59 6.30
CA LEU A 183 -7.72 -11.47 7.75
C LEU A 183 -8.96 -10.82 8.34
N ASP A 184 -9.35 -11.30 9.54
CA ASP A 184 -10.33 -10.59 10.36
C ASP A 184 -9.79 -9.23 10.84
N PRO A 185 -10.66 -8.29 11.29
CA PRO A 185 -10.23 -6.95 11.70
C PRO A 185 -9.16 -6.95 12.81
N GLN A 186 -9.25 -7.87 13.78
CA GLN A 186 -8.30 -7.95 14.89
C GLN A 186 -6.93 -8.40 14.40
N ALA A 187 -6.87 -9.44 13.55
CA ALA A 187 -5.63 -9.93 12.95
C ALA A 187 -4.97 -8.87 12.05
N ARG A 188 -5.80 -8.08 11.32
CA ARG A 188 -5.33 -6.96 10.49
C ARG A 188 -4.64 -5.89 11.33
N HIS A 189 -5.26 -5.40 12.40
CA HIS A 189 -4.65 -4.39 13.28
C HIS A 189 -3.35 -4.88 13.92
N LEU A 190 -3.33 -6.14 14.37
CA LEU A 190 -2.12 -6.73 14.93
C LEU A 190 -0.99 -6.78 13.90
N LEU A 191 -1.31 -7.07 12.64
CA LEU A 191 -0.33 -7.07 11.56
C LEU A 191 0.19 -5.65 11.27
N TRP A 192 -0.70 -4.65 11.22
CA TRP A 192 -0.29 -3.26 11.03
C TRP A 192 0.68 -2.79 12.10
N ASP A 193 0.42 -3.10 13.38
CA ASP A 193 1.35 -2.80 14.47
C ASP A 193 2.74 -3.42 14.26
N ARG A 194 2.80 -4.65 13.72
CA ARG A 194 4.06 -5.33 13.45
C ARG A 194 4.83 -4.68 12.30
N LEU A 195 4.14 -4.37 11.21
CA LEU A 195 4.74 -3.68 10.06
C LEU A 195 5.22 -2.28 10.44
N TYR A 196 4.46 -1.55 11.23
CA TYR A 196 4.85 -0.25 11.77
C TYR A 196 6.14 -0.33 12.59
N ARG A 197 6.25 -1.33 13.48
CA ARG A 197 7.49 -1.54 14.27
C ARG A 197 8.69 -1.91 13.39
N LEU A 198 8.51 -2.66 12.32
CA LEU A 198 9.58 -2.96 11.35
C LEU A 198 10.06 -1.68 10.67
N LYS A 199 9.14 -0.85 10.21
CA LYS A 199 9.45 0.46 9.65
C LYS A 199 10.25 1.33 10.62
N GLN A 200 9.84 1.41 11.90
CA GLN A 200 10.57 2.16 12.92
C GLN A 200 12.00 1.67 13.16
N ARG A 201 12.29 0.41 12.85
CA ARG A 201 13.64 -0.17 12.88
C ARG A 201 14.46 0.11 11.62
N GLY A 202 13.91 0.88 10.68
CA GLY A 202 14.56 1.27 9.42
C GLY A 202 14.35 0.33 8.24
N THR A 203 13.51 -0.71 8.37
CA THR A 203 13.17 -1.60 7.25
C THR A 203 12.29 -0.84 6.26
N THR A 204 12.68 -0.84 4.98
CA THR A 204 11.85 -0.29 3.90
C THR A 204 10.73 -1.26 3.56
N LEU A 205 9.50 -0.75 3.52
CA LEU A 205 8.32 -1.54 3.18
C LEU A 205 7.79 -1.12 1.81
N VAL A 206 7.53 -2.10 0.96
CA VAL A 206 6.81 -1.90 -0.31
C VAL A 206 5.60 -2.81 -0.30
N LEU A 207 4.41 -2.24 -0.37
CA LEU A 207 3.19 -3.03 -0.28
C LEU A 207 2.23 -2.77 -1.43
N THR A 208 1.47 -3.79 -1.79
CA THR A 208 0.29 -3.64 -2.64
C THR A 208 -0.95 -3.78 -1.79
N THR A 209 -1.96 -3.01 -2.10
CA THR A 209 -3.27 -3.14 -1.46
C THR A 209 -4.39 -2.63 -2.37
N HIS A 210 -5.58 -3.10 -2.11
CA HIS A 210 -6.82 -2.51 -2.60
C HIS A 210 -7.67 -1.95 -1.44
N TYR A 211 -7.16 -2.02 -0.20
CA TYR A 211 -7.80 -1.45 0.99
C TYR A 211 -7.23 -0.07 1.27
N MET A 212 -8.10 0.95 1.26
CA MET A 212 -7.72 2.35 1.51
C MET A 212 -7.26 2.59 2.92
N ASP A 213 -7.94 1.99 3.89
CA ASP A 213 -7.58 2.05 5.31
C ASP A 213 -6.17 1.50 5.57
N GLU A 214 -5.79 0.42 4.89
CA GLU A 214 -4.42 -0.12 4.96
C GLU A 214 -3.40 0.86 4.40
N ALA A 215 -3.69 1.45 3.23
CA ALA A 215 -2.81 2.44 2.61
C ALA A 215 -2.64 3.69 3.49
N GLU A 216 -3.73 4.20 4.10
CA GLU A 216 -3.69 5.35 5.00
C GLU A 216 -2.88 5.07 6.28
N GLN A 217 -2.95 3.86 6.82
CA GLN A 217 -2.27 3.49 8.07
C GLN A 217 -0.80 3.16 7.89
N LEU A 218 -0.43 2.53 6.79
CA LEU A 218 0.91 1.98 6.62
C LEU A 218 1.82 2.82 5.73
N CYS A 219 1.28 3.53 4.72
CA CYS A 219 2.12 4.19 3.71
C CYS A 219 2.51 5.62 4.12
N ASP A 220 3.78 5.95 3.93
CA ASP A 220 4.24 7.35 3.92
C ASP A 220 3.86 8.02 2.62
N ARG A 221 4.03 7.29 1.51
CA ARG A 221 3.74 7.70 0.15
C ARG A 221 3.22 6.50 -0.63
N LEU A 222 2.36 6.75 -1.56
CA LEU A 222 1.79 5.72 -2.41
C LEU A 222 1.53 6.23 -3.83
N VAL A 223 1.41 5.28 -4.74
CA VAL A 223 0.90 5.51 -6.08
C VAL A 223 -0.48 4.86 -6.23
N VAL A 224 -1.40 5.57 -6.85
CA VAL A 224 -2.68 5.03 -7.27
C VAL A 224 -2.52 4.47 -8.68
N MET A 225 -2.78 3.18 -8.84
CA MET A 225 -2.71 2.49 -10.14
C MET A 225 -4.10 2.20 -10.68
N ASP A 226 -4.32 2.52 -11.93
CA ASP A 226 -5.48 2.07 -12.72
C ASP A 226 -5.05 1.75 -14.15
N LYS A 227 -5.62 0.70 -14.73
CA LYS A 227 -5.39 0.29 -16.14
C LYS A 227 -3.90 0.28 -16.52
N ALA A 228 -3.10 -0.38 -15.68
CA ALA A 228 -1.65 -0.55 -15.85
C ALA A 228 -0.80 0.73 -15.70
N LYS A 229 -1.37 1.86 -15.31
CA LYS A 229 -0.69 3.16 -15.18
C LYS A 229 -0.76 3.70 -13.76
N ILE A 230 0.18 4.57 -13.41
CA ILE A 230 0.09 5.43 -12.23
C ILE A 230 -0.76 6.64 -12.61
N VAL A 231 -1.85 6.88 -11.87
CA VAL A 231 -2.77 8.01 -12.09
C VAL A 231 -2.61 9.12 -11.05
N ALA A 232 -2.03 8.81 -9.90
CA ALA A 232 -1.67 9.79 -8.87
C ALA A 232 -0.54 9.23 -8.00
N GLU A 233 0.24 10.13 -7.39
CA GLU A 233 1.31 9.82 -6.44
C GLU A 233 1.36 10.89 -5.34
N GLY A 234 1.59 10.48 -4.10
CA GLY A 234 1.73 11.36 -2.94
C GLY A 234 1.55 10.61 -1.63
N SER A 235 1.68 11.33 -0.51
CA SER A 235 1.23 10.81 0.78
C SER A 235 -0.30 10.71 0.81
N PRO A 236 -0.88 9.84 1.67
CA PRO A 236 -2.33 9.79 1.83
C PRO A 236 -2.97 11.16 2.05
N ARG A 237 -2.35 12.00 2.87
CA ARG A 237 -2.85 13.35 3.19
C ARG A 237 -2.79 14.29 1.99
N GLU A 238 -1.70 14.27 1.22
CA GLU A 238 -1.56 15.08 0.01
C GLU A 238 -2.57 14.68 -1.05
N LEU A 239 -2.77 13.38 -1.26
CA LEU A 239 -3.75 12.88 -2.22
C LEU A 239 -5.17 13.27 -1.82
N ILE A 240 -5.53 13.15 -0.55
CA ILE A 240 -6.85 13.59 -0.06
C ILE A 240 -7.00 15.12 -0.26
N ALA A 241 -6.00 15.92 0.11
CA ALA A 241 -6.06 17.38 -0.03
C ALA A 241 -6.13 17.84 -1.50
N GLN A 242 -5.51 17.09 -2.42
CA GLN A 242 -5.45 17.44 -3.85
C GLN A 242 -6.70 16.98 -4.63
N TYR A 243 -7.25 15.82 -4.29
CA TYR A 243 -8.28 15.16 -5.09
C TYR A 243 -9.64 15.04 -4.41
N ALA A 244 -9.77 15.37 -3.14
CA ALA A 244 -11.04 15.36 -2.44
C ALA A 244 -11.35 16.74 -1.82
N THR A 245 -12.62 17.01 -1.53
CA THR A 245 -13.04 18.09 -0.68
C THR A 245 -12.72 17.77 0.77
N ARG A 246 -12.83 18.74 1.66
CA ARG A 246 -12.52 18.53 3.08
C ARG A 246 -13.42 17.50 3.75
N GLU A 247 -14.72 17.50 3.40
CA GLU A 247 -15.75 16.71 4.07
C GLU A 247 -16.68 16.05 3.05
N VAL A 248 -17.29 14.96 3.48
CA VAL A 248 -18.34 14.25 2.76
C VAL A 248 -19.55 14.13 3.66
N THR A 249 -20.70 14.58 3.17
CA THR A 249 -21.99 14.41 3.84
C THR A 249 -22.72 13.25 3.20
N GLU A 250 -22.96 12.19 3.97
CA GLU A 250 -23.75 11.04 3.56
C GLU A 250 -25.20 11.22 4.01
N LEU A 251 -26.12 11.22 3.06
CA LEU A 251 -27.56 11.30 3.33
C LEU A 251 -28.22 10.00 2.90
N ARG A 252 -28.88 9.32 3.84
CA ARG A 252 -29.71 8.14 3.54
C ARG A 252 -31.17 8.50 3.61
N PHE A 253 -31.92 8.02 2.65
CA PHE A 253 -33.35 8.26 2.52
C PHE A 253 -34.10 6.93 2.53
N ALA A 254 -35.42 6.99 2.82
CA ALA A 254 -36.29 5.84 2.72
C ALA A 254 -36.30 5.23 1.29
N PRO A 255 -36.50 3.92 1.15
CA PRO A 255 -36.57 3.29 -0.16
C PRO A 255 -37.59 3.95 -1.09
N GLY A 256 -37.21 4.18 -2.35
CA GLY A 256 -38.06 4.79 -3.38
C GLY A 256 -38.06 6.31 -3.44
N VAL A 257 -37.33 6.98 -2.53
CA VAL A 257 -37.19 8.45 -2.55
C VAL A 257 -36.06 8.91 -3.47
N HIS A 258 -35.07 8.07 -3.73
CA HIS A 258 -33.87 8.39 -4.52
C HIS A 258 -34.15 9.04 -5.89
N ASP A 259 -35.10 8.51 -6.63
CA ASP A 259 -35.47 8.99 -7.98
C ASP A 259 -36.06 10.40 -8.01
N THR A 260 -36.44 10.94 -6.83
CA THR A 260 -37.04 12.27 -6.68
C THR A 260 -36.10 13.34 -6.16
N LEU A 261 -34.83 12.97 -5.91
CA LEU A 261 -33.85 13.83 -5.22
C LEU A 261 -33.06 14.74 -6.15
N ASP A 262 -32.84 14.35 -7.41
CA ASP A 262 -31.87 15.00 -8.31
C ASP A 262 -32.05 16.53 -8.41
N GLY A 263 -33.28 17.00 -8.57
CA GLY A 263 -33.54 18.43 -8.66
C GLY A 263 -33.34 19.22 -7.36
N LYS A 264 -33.44 18.54 -6.20
CA LYS A 264 -33.30 19.17 -4.88
C LYS A 264 -31.86 19.16 -4.39
N LEU A 265 -31.03 18.25 -4.87
CA LEU A 265 -29.63 18.14 -4.48
C LEU A 265 -28.71 19.07 -5.28
N HIS A 266 -29.13 19.48 -6.47
CA HIS A 266 -28.31 20.31 -7.36
C HIS A 266 -27.80 21.58 -6.68
N GLY A 267 -26.47 21.79 -6.70
CA GLY A 267 -25.81 22.97 -6.14
C GLY A 267 -25.69 22.96 -4.60
N LEU A 268 -25.94 21.83 -3.92
CA LEU A 268 -25.68 21.68 -2.49
C LEU A 268 -24.20 21.39 -2.18
N ALA A 269 -23.48 20.80 -3.15
CA ALA A 269 -22.09 20.39 -2.99
C ALA A 269 -21.35 20.54 -4.32
N GLU A 270 -20.02 20.49 -4.29
CA GLU A 270 -19.19 20.55 -5.50
C GLU A 270 -19.36 19.30 -6.38
N ARG A 271 -19.51 18.15 -5.73
CA ARG A 271 -19.78 16.86 -6.38
C ARG A 271 -20.85 16.11 -5.61
N ILE A 272 -21.72 15.45 -6.34
CA ILE A 272 -22.78 14.60 -5.79
C ILE A 272 -22.65 13.23 -6.41
N GLU A 273 -22.71 12.20 -5.59
CA GLU A 273 -22.64 10.81 -6.01
C GLU A 273 -23.82 10.03 -5.47
N HIS A 274 -24.52 9.36 -6.35
CA HIS A 274 -25.68 8.56 -6.01
C HIS A 274 -25.28 7.10 -5.86
N LEU A 275 -25.43 6.57 -4.66
CA LEU A 275 -25.29 5.15 -4.35
C LEU A 275 -26.69 4.54 -4.13
N PRO A 276 -26.88 3.23 -4.27
CA PRO A 276 -28.19 2.60 -4.15
C PRO A 276 -28.91 2.87 -2.82
N ASP A 277 -28.16 3.07 -1.74
CA ASP A 277 -28.67 3.24 -0.36
C ASP A 277 -28.47 4.64 0.20
N ARG A 278 -27.71 5.51 -0.46
CA ARG A 278 -27.35 6.84 0.03
C ARG A 278 -26.87 7.78 -1.06
N VAL A 279 -26.80 9.05 -0.72
CA VAL A 279 -26.17 10.10 -1.54
C VAL A 279 -24.98 10.66 -0.81
N LEU A 280 -23.85 10.78 -1.52
CA LEU A 280 -22.61 11.41 -1.03
C LEU A 280 -22.53 12.84 -1.60
N LEU A 281 -22.41 13.82 -0.74
CA LEU A 281 -22.25 15.23 -1.10
C LEU A 281 -20.85 15.68 -0.64
N TYR A 282 -20.02 16.05 -1.58
CA TYR A 282 -18.62 16.45 -1.36
C TYR A 282 -18.54 17.96 -1.27
N ALA A 283 -18.10 18.48 -0.12
CA ALA A 283 -18.01 19.91 0.16
C ALA A 283 -16.93 20.22 1.21
N ASP A 284 -16.57 21.48 1.34
CA ASP A 284 -15.62 21.92 2.37
C ASP A 284 -16.26 22.06 3.76
N ASP A 285 -17.59 22.25 3.81
CA ASP A 285 -18.38 22.37 5.04
C ASP A 285 -19.62 21.47 4.95
N GLY A 286 -19.52 20.31 5.55
CA GLY A 286 -20.58 19.30 5.53
C GLY A 286 -21.80 19.71 6.35
N GLU A 287 -21.62 20.48 7.42
CA GLU A 287 -22.75 20.96 8.22
C GLU A 287 -23.59 22.01 7.47
N ALA A 288 -22.93 22.88 6.71
CA ALA A 288 -23.62 23.81 5.82
C ALA A 288 -24.44 23.06 4.75
N VAL A 289 -23.92 21.94 4.23
CA VAL A 289 -24.64 21.06 3.30
C VAL A 289 -25.90 20.47 3.96
N VAL A 290 -25.79 19.97 5.19
CA VAL A 290 -26.92 19.43 5.96
C VAL A 290 -28.00 20.49 6.18
N ALA A 291 -27.61 21.68 6.61
CA ALA A 291 -28.54 22.78 6.84
C ALA A 291 -29.26 23.18 5.54
N ALA A 292 -28.52 23.28 4.43
CA ALA A 292 -29.08 23.59 3.13
C ALA A 292 -30.02 22.50 2.59
N ALA A 293 -29.71 21.22 2.83
CA ALA A 293 -30.57 20.11 2.49
C ALA A 293 -31.91 20.16 3.24
N HIS A 294 -31.89 20.41 4.54
CA HIS A 294 -33.10 20.61 5.34
C HIS A 294 -33.92 21.83 4.88
N ALA A 295 -33.27 22.96 4.56
CA ALA A 295 -33.94 24.15 4.06
C ALA A 295 -34.66 23.92 2.71
N ARG A 296 -34.21 22.93 1.91
CA ARG A 296 -34.89 22.50 0.68
C ARG A 296 -35.95 21.43 0.90
N GLY A 297 -36.27 21.12 2.16
CA GLY A 297 -37.30 20.14 2.52
C GLY A 297 -36.87 18.70 2.32
N LEU A 298 -35.55 18.43 2.26
CA LEU A 298 -35.03 17.06 2.29
C LEU A 298 -35.09 16.54 3.73
N GLN A 299 -35.57 15.33 3.90
CA GLN A 299 -35.68 14.64 5.20
C GLN A 299 -34.98 13.30 5.14
N PRO A 300 -33.65 13.28 5.25
CA PRO A 300 -32.91 12.02 5.30
C PRO A 300 -33.21 11.28 6.61
N GLU A 301 -33.27 9.94 6.56
CA GLU A 301 -33.40 9.09 7.75
C GLU A 301 -32.12 9.11 8.60
N THR A 302 -30.95 9.18 7.93
CA THR A 302 -29.66 9.34 8.60
C THR A 302 -28.78 10.34 7.87
N VAL A 303 -28.01 11.08 8.66
CA VAL A 303 -27.02 12.05 8.22
C VAL A 303 -25.70 11.72 8.87
N LEU A 304 -24.63 11.60 8.09
CA LEU A 304 -23.26 11.44 8.57
C LEU A 304 -22.35 12.43 7.86
N VAL A 305 -21.74 13.32 8.63
CA VAL A 305 -20.65 14.18 8.14
C VAL A 305 -19.32 13.56 8.55
N ARG A 306 -18.46 13.28 7.59
CA ARG A 306 -17.14 12.72 7.82
C ARG A 306 -16.06 13.45 7.03
N ARG A 307 -14.82 13.30 7.45
CA ARG A 307 -13.67 13.71 6.64
C ARG A 307 -13.56 12.85 5.38
N SER A 308 -13.06 13.44 4.31
CA SER A 308 -12.69 12.69 3.11
C SER A 308 -11.53 11.73 3.38
N SER A 309 -11.53 10.61 2.69
CA SER A 309 -10.57 9.51 2.79
C SER A 309 -9.93 9.19 1.43
N LEU A 310 -8.97 8.29 1.41
CA LEU A 310 -8.42 7.76 0.14
C LEU A 310 -9.48 7.05 -0.72
N GLU A 311 -10.56 6.54 -0.13
CA GLU A 311 -11.68 5.97 -0.89
C GLU A 311 -12.33 7.03 -1.79
N ASP A 312 -12.56 8.23 -1.26
CA ASP A 312 -13.14 9.35 -2.02
C ASP A 312 -12.20 9.82 -3.14
N VAL A 313 -10.89 9.81 -2.90
CA VAL A 313 -9.86 10.06 -3.92
C VAL A 313 -9.91 9.02 -5.02
N PHE A 314 -9.98 7.75 -4.64
CA PHE A 314 -9.99 6.64 -5.58
C PHE A 314 -11.24 6.68 -6.48
N LEU A 315 -12.42 6.87 -5.91
CA LEU A 315 -13.68 7.04 -6.64
C LEU A 315 -13.59 8.19 -7.66
N ARG A 316 -12.99 9.32 -7.25
CA ARG A 316 -12.80 10.46 -8.15
C ARG A 316 -11.85 10.17 -9.32
N LEU A 317 -10.73 9.48 -9.06
CA LEU A 317 -9.70 9.22 -10.07
C LEU A 317 -10.09 8.13 -11.06
N THR A 318 -10.82 7.11 -10.61
CA THR A 318 -11.13 5.92 -11.42
C THR A 318 -12.58 5.88 -11.92
N GLY A 319 -13.47 6.64 -11.30
CA GLY A 319 -14.91 6.68 -11.63
C GLY A 319 -15.67 5.40 -11.27
N ARG A 320 -15.09 4.53 -10.40
CA ARG A 320 -15.70 3.27 -9.95
C ARG A 320 -15.47 3.01 -8.48
N SER A 321 -16.41 2.29 -7.86
CA SER A 321 -16.21 1.79 -6.50
C SER A 321 -15.23 0.62 -6.49
N LEU A 322 -14.62 0.33 -5.34
CA LEU A 322 -13.71 -0.81 -5.18
C LEU A 322 -14.43 -2.17 -5.14
N ALA A 323 -15.75 -2.15 -5.09
CA ALA A 323 -16.58 -3.36 -5.03
C ALA A 323 -16.80 -4.03 -6.40
N ASP A 324 -16.26 -3.45 -7.48
CA ASP A 324 -16.36 -3.97 -8.84
C ASP A 324 -15.13 -4.79 -9.25
#